data_319e44734c14cca8cba371fc465df20e
#
_entry.id   319e44734c14cca8cba371fc465df20e
#
_cell.length_a   1.000
_cell.length_b   1.000
_cell.length_c   1.000
_cell.angle_alpha   90.00
_cell.angle_beta   90.00
_cell.angle_gamma   90.00
#
_symmetry.space_group_name_H-M   'P 1'
#
loop_
_entity.id
_entity.type
_entity.pdbx_description
1 polymer ?
#
loop_
_entity_poly.entity_id
_entity_poly.type
_entity_poly.pdbx_seq_one_letter_code
_entity_poly.pdbx_strand_id
1 'polypeptide(L)'
;LDYYNSYVIQPMLIDVLSIMKKHEVEGADFYDVQLQRLIRYADQQEKMISPEGTYPVLGRSMGYRFGAFQVLAQVSWMKLLPEHIKPAQVRCALTKVMKRQLIKGTFDKDGWLNLGFCGHQPEIADRYVSTGSNYLCTFIFLPLGLQADDEFWTAKPEEWSSVKIWSGSRD
;
A
#
# COMPACT_ATOMS: atom_id res chain seq x y z
N LEU A 1 6.73 -11.17 9.77
CA LEU A 1 5.99 -10.33 8.85
C LEU A 1 5.34 -9.18 9.62
N ASP A 2 5.62 -7.96 9.23
CA ASP A 2 5.12 -6.76 9.90
C ASP A 2 4.91 -5.65 8.86
N TYR A 3 3.75 -5.00 8.84
CA TYR A 3 3.45 -3.90 7.92
C TYR A 3 4.27 -2.64 8.20
N TYR A 4 4.93 -2.53 9.34
CA TYR A 4 5.90 -1.48 9.60
C TYR A 4 7.00 -1.42 8.52
N ASN A 5 7.32 -2.58 7.95
CA ASN A 5 8.19 -2.69 6.78
C ASN A 5 7.63 -1.92 5.56
N SER A 6 6.31 -1.82 5.44
CA SER A 6 5.63 -1.17 4.34
C SER A 6 5.57 0.34 4.45
N TYR A 7 5.26 0.91 5.61
CA TYR A 7 5.08 2.37 5.72
C TYR A 7 6.25 3.12 6.36
N VAL A 8 7.30 2.45 6.75
CA VAL A 8 8.47 3.13 7.33
C VAL A 8 9.75 2.67 6.66
N ILE A 9 10.02 1.36 6.65
CA ILE A 9 11.35 0.86 6.28
C ILE A 9 11.57 0.97 4.78
N GLN A 10 10.84 0.22 3.97
CA GLN A 10 11.10 0.10 2.54
C GLN A 10 10.88 1.42 1.77
N PRO A 11 9.75 2.13 1.95
CA PRO A 11 9.51 3.37 1.23
C PRO A 11 10.55 4.45 1.52
N MET A 12 10.82 4.71 2.79
CA MET A 12 11.77 5.76 3.16
C MET A 12 13.19 5.42 2.76
N LEU A 13 13.59 4.14 2.90
CA LEU A 13 14.92 3.70 2.52
C LEU A 13 15.15 3.86 1.02
N ILE A 14 14.20 3.49 0.17
CA ILE A 14 14.37 3.64 -1.28
C ILE A 14 14.45 5.11 -1.69
N ASP A 15 13.67 5.99 -1.04
CA ASP A 15 13.70 7.43 -1.33
C ASP A 15 15.05 8.05 -0.94
N VAL A 16 15.56 7.70 0.24
CA VAL A 16 16.90 8.15 0.69
C VAL A 16 17.99 7.65 -0.26
N LEU A 17 17.99 6.36 -0.59
CA LEU A 17 18.96 5.76 -1.50
C LEU A 17 18.89 6.35 -2.91
N SER A 18 17.70 6.70 -3.38
CA SER A 18 17.48 7.38 -4.66
C SER A 18 18.20 8.74 -4.70
N ILE A 19 18.08 9.52 -3.63
CA ILE A 19 18.76 10.80 -3.49
C ILE A 19 20.27 10.60 -3.38
N MET A 20 20.72 9.64 -2.57
CA MET A 20 22.14 9.31 -2.44
C MET A 20 22.75 8.92 -3.79
N LYS A 21 22.04 8.09 -4.58
CA LYS A 21 22.48 7.67 -5.92
C LYS A 21 22.61 8.87 -6.87
N LYS A 22 21.64 9.78 -6.83
CA LYS A 22 21.67 11.01 -7.64
C LYS A 22 22.84 11.92 -7.32
N HIS A 23 23.31 11.93 -6.09
CA HIS A 23 24.40 12.77 -5.61
C HIS A 23 25.72 12.02 -5.40
N GLU A 24 25.81 10.77 -5.89
CA GLU A 24 27.01 9.93 -5.82
C GLU A 24 27.59 9.78 -4.41
N VAL A 25 26.69 9.67 -3.42
CA VAL A 25 27.05 9.51 -2.00
C VAL A 25 27.46 8.05 -1.75
N GLU A 26 28.47 7.85 -0.88
CA GLU A 26 28.94 6.53 -0.47
C GLU A 26 27.78 5.67 0.08
N GLY A 27 27.70 4.39 -0.33
CA GLY A 27 26.63 3.46 0.02
C GLY A 27 25.40 3.51 -0.90
N ALA A 28 25.40 4.40 -1.90
CA ALA A 28 24.30 4.52 -2.89
C ALA A 28 24.15 3.29 -3.79
N ASP A 29 25.16 2.47 -3.93
CA ASP A 29 25.17 1.19 -4.65
C ASP A 29 24.16 0.18 -4.06
N PHE A 30 23.77 0.35 -2.81
CA PHE A 30 22.71 -0.45 -2.20
C PHE A 30 21.30 -0.19 -2.79
N TYR A 31 21.12 0.90 -3.55
CA TYR A 31 19.84 1.26 -4.17
C TYR A 31 19.25 0.14 -5.00
N ASP A 32 20.02 -0.47 -5.89
CA ASP A 32 19.50 -1.48 -6.83
C ASP A 32 19.06 -2.76 -6.09
N VAL A 33 19.79 -3.15 -5.05
CA VAL A 33 19.39 -4.27 -4.17
C VAL A 33 18.09 -3.96 -3.43
N GLN A 34 17.97 -2.75 -2.89
CA GLN A 34 16.78 -2.33 -2.17
C GLN A 34 15.57 -2.18 -3.11
N LEU A 35 15.77 -1.69 -4.31
CA LEU A 35 14.72 -1.60 -5.33
C LEU A 35 14.13 -2.98 -5.66
N GLN A 36 14.97 -4.00 -5.86
CA GLN A 36 14.50 -5.37 -6.10
C GLN A 36 13.71 -5.94 -4.91
N ARG A 37 14.11 -5.60 -3.69
CA ARG A 37 13.37 -5.98 -2.47
C ARG A 37 12.00 -5.29 -2.41
N LEU A 38 11.95 -4.00 -2.74
CA LEU A 38 10.71 -3.21 -2.79
C LEU A 38 9.72 -3.80 -3.80
N ILE A 39 10.15 -4.08 -5.02
CA ILE A 39 9.34 -4.66 -6.09
C ILE A 39 8.81 -6.05 -5.68
N ARG A 40 9.67 -6.91 -5.14
CA ARG A 40 9.25 -8.22 -4.64
C ARG A 40 8.23 -8.11 -3.50
N TYR A 41 8.37 -7.12 -2.63
CA TYR A 41 7.43 -6.93 -1.54
C TYR A 41 6.08 -6.39 -2.04
N ALA A 42 6.08 -5.53 -3.05
CA ALA A 42 4.87 -5.09 -3.74
C ALA A 42 4.10 -6.27 -4.36
N ASP A 43 4.79 -7.21 -5.02
CA ASP A 43 4.21 -8.45 -5.54
C ASP A 43 3.54 -9.28 -4.43
N GLN A 44 4.20 -9.42 -3.29
CA GLN A 44 3.61 -10.11 -2.14
C GLN A 44 2.38 -9.38 -1.60
N GLN A 45 2.43 -8.05 -1.53
CA GLN A 45 1.30 -7.26 -1.05
C GLN A 45 0.06 -7.39 -1.94
N GLU A 46 0.23 -7.38 -3.25
CA GLU A 46 -0.89 -7.57 -4.18
C GLU A 46 -1.59 -8.92 -3.92
N LYS A 47 -0.83 -10.00 -3.78
CA LYS A 47 -1.33 -11.35 -3.49
C LYS A 47 -1.96 -11.51 -2.11
N MET A 48 -1.58 -10.67 -1.15
CA MET A 48 -2.14 -10.71 0.22
C MET A 48 -3.55 -10.12 0.31
N ILE A 49 -3.99 -9.35 -0.68
CA ILE A 49 -5.33 -8.77 -0.69
C ILE A 49 -6.33 -9.85 -1.10
N SER A 50 -7.21 -10.23 -0.17
CA SER A 50 -8.26 -11.22 -0.45
C SER A 50 -9.27 -10.71 -1.49
N PRO A 51 -10.09 -11.59 -2.09
CA PRO A 51 -11.16 -11.18 -3.00
C PRO A 51 -12.14 -10.17 -2.38
N GLU A 52 -12.34 -10.22 -1.07
CA GLU A 52 -13.22 -9.32 -0.32
C GLU A 52 -12.54 -7.98 0.01
N GLY A 53 -11.25 -7.81 -0.27
CA GLY A 53 -10.47 -6.63 0.07
C GLY A 53 -9.98 -6.61 1.53
N THR A 54 -9.93 -7.78 2.16
CA THR A 54 -9.28 -7.95 3.46
C THR A 54 -7.83 -8.38 3.29
N TYR A 55 -7.05 -8.30 4.35
CA TYR A 55 -5.66 -8.75 4.40
C TYR A 55 -5.32 -9.21 5.82
N PRO A 56 -4.25 -9.98 6.01
CA PRO A 56 -3.91 -10.50 7.33
C PRO A 56 -3.75 -9.40 8.38
N VAL A 57 -4.42 -9.55 9.51
CA VAL A 57 -4.33 -8.63 10.65
C VAL A 57 -3.18 -9.09 11.53
N LEU A 58 -2.01 -8.50 11.35
CA LEU A 58 -0.80 -8.92 12.05
C LEU A 58 0.21 -7.79 12.20
N GLY A 59 1.09 -7.95 13.19
CA GLY A 59 2.11 -6.95 13.51
C GLY A 59 1.54 -5.78 14.30
N ARG A 60 2.36 -4.75 14.42
CA ARG A 60 2.03 -3.48 15.09
C ARG A 60 1.55 -2.43 14.09
N SER A 61 1.08 -1.30 14.60
CA SER A 61 0.68 -0.13 13.80
C SER A 61 -0.51 -0.39 12.87
N MET A 62 -1.38 -1.32 13.25
CA MET A 62 -2.58 -1.67 12.47
C MET A 62 -3.53 -0.49 12.30
N GLY A 63 -3.51 0.49 13.20
CA GLY A 63 -4.30 1.72 13.11
C GLY A 63 -3.99 2.56 11.87
N TYR A 64 -2.86 2.33 11.20
CA TYR A 64 -2.54 2.98 9.92
C TYR A 64 -3.26 2.33 8.72
N ARG A 65 -4.15 1.38 8.96
CA ARG A 65 -5.09 0.80 8.00
C ARG A 65 -4.42 0.41 6.68
N PHE A 66 -5.01 0.83 5.57
CA PHE A 66 -4.53 0.57 4.21
C PHE A 66 -3.18 1.25 3.89
N GLY A 67 -2.60 2.06 4.79
CA GLY A 67 -1.19 2.45 4.70
C GLY A 67 -0.23 1.26 4.64
N ALA A 68 -0.68 0.10 5.11
CA ALA A 68 0.02 -1.18 4.92
C ALA A 68 0.41 -1.46 3.46
N PHE A 69 -0.27 -0.87 2.49
CA PHE A 69 -0.03 -1.04 1.06
C PHE A 69 0.74 0.13 0.42
N GLN A 70 1.41 0.95 1.21
CA GLN A 70 2.24 2.05 0.69
C GLN A 70 3.26 1.56 -0.33
N VAL A 71 3.94 0.44 -0.10
CA VAL A 71 4.93 -0.11 -1.05
C VAL A 71 4.27 -0.47 -2.38
N LEU A 72 3.14 -1.14 -2.38
CA LEU A 72 2.42 -1.48 -3.61
C LEU A 72 2.00 -0.21 -4.37
N ALA A 73 1.49 0.79 -3.66
CA ALA A 73 1.12 2.08 -4.22
C ALA A 73 2.35 2.82 -4.80
N GLN A 74 3.48 2.81 -4.09
CA GLN A 74 4.72 3.46 -4.52
C GLN A 74 5.32 2.80 -5.76
N VAL A 75 5.41 1.47 -5.78
CA VAL A 75 5.94 0.72 -6.93
C VAL A 75 5.05 0.93 -8.17
N SER A 76 3.74 1.01 -7.97
CA SER A 76 2.79 1.35 -9.04
C SER A 76 3.01 2.77 -9.57
N TRP A 77 3.15 3.75 -8.68
CA TRP A 77 3.47 5.14 -9.03
C TRP A 77 4.82 5.28 -9.75
N MET A 78 5.83 4.51 -9.31
CA MET A 78 7.15 4.45 -9.96
C MET A 78 7.13 3.74 -11.33
N LYS A 79 6.02 3.10 -11.72
CA LYS A 79 5.87 2.26 -12.93
C LYS A 79 6.84 1.07 -12.96
N LEU A 80 7.06 0.47 -11.81
CA LEU A 80 8.00 -0.65 -11.62
C LEU A 80 7.30 -1.93 -11.15
N LEU A 81 6.01 -2.07 -11.46
CA LEU A 81 5.29 -3.31 -11.19
C LEU A 81 5.93 -4.48 -11.96
N PRO A 82 5.97 -5.70 -11.37
CA PRO A 82 6.34 -6.90 -12.11
C PRO A 82 5.45 -7.09 -13.35
N GLU A 83 5.99 -7.65 -14.42
CA GLU A 83 5.29 -7.83 -15.71
C GLU A 83 3.93 -8.56 -15.59
N HIS A 84 3.81 -9.47 -14.63
CA HIS A 84 2.59 -10.23 -14.39
C HIS A 84 1.52 -9.47 -13.59
N ILE A 85 1.83 -8.26 -13.11
CA ILE A 85 0.88 -7.39 -12.37
C ILE A 85 0.60 -6.14 -13.18
N LYS A 86 -0.63 -5.99 -13.61
CA LYS A 86 -1.05 -4.81 -14.36
C LYS A 86 -1.47 -3.65 -13.45
N PRO A 87 -1.24 -2.40 -13.87
CA PRO A 87 -1.66 -1.23 -13.10
C PRO A 87 -3.14 -1.24 -12.69
N ALA A 88 -4.03 -1.70 -13.57
CA ALA A 88 -5.46 -1.80 -13.30
C ALA A 88 -5.79 -2.81 -12.19
N GLN A 89 -5.04 -3.93 -12.08
CA GLN A 89 -5.19 -4.89 -10.98
C GLN A 89 -4.90 -4.21 -9.64
N VAL A 90 -3.77 -3.47 -9.57
CA VAL A 90 -3.38 -2.73 -8.36
C VAL A 90 -4.43 -1.70 -7.99
N ARG A 91 -4.90 -0.90 -8.96
CA ARG A 91 -5.98 0.07 -8.73
C ARG A 91 -7.21 -0.59 -8.13
N CYS A 92 -7.68 -1.70 -8.71
CA CYS A 92 -8.86 -2.42 -8.24
C CYS A 92 -8.65 -2.99 -6.83
N ALA A 93 -7.50 -3.62 -6.58
CA ALA A 93 -7.15 -4.19 -5.28
C ALA A 93 -7.10 -3.13 -4.18
N LEU A 94 -6.33 -2.06 -4.39
CA LEU A 94 -6.20 -0.96 -3.42
C LEU A 94 -7.55 -0.27 -3.17
N THR A 95 -8.35 -0.05 -4.22
CA THR A 95 -9.71 0.52 -4.09
C THR A 95 -10.60 -0.38 -3.24
N LYS A 96 -10.51 -1.70 -3.43
CA LYS A 96 -11.30 -2.66 -2.65
C LYS A 96 -10.92 -2.64 -1.18
N VAL A 97 -9.62 -2.60 -0.86
CA VAL A 97 -9.13 -2.49 0.52
C VAL A 97 -9.64 -1.20 1.19
N MET A 98 -9.50 -0.06 0.51
CA MET A 98 -9.99 1.21 1.04
C MET A 98 -11.49 1.16 1.34
N LYS A 99 -12.30 0.71 0.38
CA LYS A 99 -13.75 0.56 0.56
C LYS A 99 -14.11 -0.40 1.70
N ARG A 100 -13.29 -1.42 1.93
CA ARG A 100 -13.51 -2.39 3.02
C ARG A 100 -13.28 -1.80 4.39
N GLN A 101 -12.34 -0.86 4.53
CA GLN A 101 -11.98 -0.25 5.81
C GLN A 101 -12.66 1.10 6.08
N LEU A 102 -13.09 1.82 5.04
CA LEU A 102 -13.81 3.10 5.16
C LEU A 102 -15.31 2.84 5.38
N ILE A 103 -15.66 2.40 6.57
CA ILE A 103 -17.02 2.07 6.97
C ILE A 103 -17.58 3.11 7.97
N LYS A 104 -18.82 2.96 8.37
CA LYS A 104 -19.43 3.79 9.42
C LYS A 104 -18.57 3.79 10.69
N GLY A 105 -18.26 4.97 11.21
CA GLY A 105 -17.42 5.15 12.38
C GLY A 105 -15.92 5.30 12.07
N THR A 106 -15.49 5.21 10.80
CA THR A 106 -14.11 5.52 10.43
C THR A 106 -13.76 6.99 10.68
N PHE A 107 -14.72 7.87 10.46
CA PHE A 107 -14.59 9.31 10.74
C PHE A 107 -15.53 9.70 11.88
N ASP A 108 -15.11 10.68 12.66
CA ASP A 108 -15.94 11.29 13.69
C ASP A 108 -16.97 12.26 13.07
N LYS A 109 -17.75 12.94 13.94
CA LYS A 109 -18.78 13.91 13.52
C LYS A 109 -18.23 15.14 12.80
N ASP A 110 -16.95 15.46 13.01
CA ASP A 110 -16.27 16.61 12.43
C ASP A 110 -15.41 16.23 11.20
N GLY A 111 -15.45 14.95 10.79
CA GLY A 111 -14.73 14.41 9.63
C GLY A 111 -13.29 13.99 9.92
N TRP A 112 -12.86 13.93 11.17
CA TRP A 112 -11.53 13.45 11.52
C TRP A 112 -11.47 11.92 11.59
N LEU A 113 -10.33 11.39 11.18
CA LEU A 113 -10.09 9.95 11.17
C LEU A 113 -9.97 9.41 12.61
N ASN A 114 -10.89 8.52 12.98
CA ASN A 114 -10.87 7.83 14.26
C ASN A 114 -9.74 6.79 14.36
N LEU A 115 -9.30 6.49 15.59
CA LEU A 115 -8.39 5.38 15.87
C LEU A 115 -9.07 4.04 15.56
N GLY A 116 -8.36 3.14 14.92
CA GLY A 116 -8.82 1.80 14.64
C GLY A 116 -8.32 1.24 13.31
N PHE A 117 -8.53 -0.04 13.09
CA PHE A 117 -8.22 -0.74 11.85
C PHE A 117 -9.41 -0.71 10.88
N CYS A 118 -10.61 -0.97 11.37
CA CYS A 118 -11.83 -0.98 10.57
C CYS A 118 -12.94 -0.28 11.38
N GLY A 119 -13.27 0.96 11.06
CA GLY A 119 -14.14 1.80 11.87
C GLY A 119 -13.43 2.40 13.10
N HIS A 120 -14.13 2.58 14.21
CA HIS A 120 -13.60 3.11 15.46
C HIS A 120 -13.25 1.98 16.44
N GLN A 121 -11.97 1.75 16.70
CA GLN A 121 -11.44 0.67 17.51
C GLN A 121 -10.20 1.15 18.27
N PRO A 122 -10.33 2.10 19.20
CA PRO A 122 -9.19 2.72 19.88
C PRO A 122 -8.36 1.70 20.69
N GLU A 123 -8.98 0.61 21.18
CA GLU A 123 -8.32 -0.41 22.01
C GLU A 123 -7.27 -1.24 21.26
N ILE A 124 -7.36 -1.32 19.94
CA ILE A 124 -6.36 -2.04 19.12
C ILE A 124 -5.21 -1.14 18.67
N ALA A 125 -5.28 0.15 18.94
CA ALA A 125 -4.24 1.08 18.56
C ALA A 125 -3.08 0.99 19.55
N ASP A 126 -1.87 0.87 19.02
CA ASP A 126 -0.66 0.97 19.84
C ASP A 126 -0.58 2.36 20.50
N ARG A 127 0.07 2.45 21.66
CA ARG A 127 0.15 3.70 22.46
C ARG A 127 0.70 4.91 21.72
N TYR A 128 1.52 4.68 20.69
CA TYR A 128 2.12 5.74 19.88
C TYR A 128 1.22 6.18 18.70
N VAL A 129 0.15 5.46 18.42
CA VAL A 129 -0.78 5.82 17.35
C VAL A 129 -1.68 6.94 17.84
N SER A 130 -1.65 8.05 17.15
CA SER A 130 -2.47 9.24 17.41
C SER A 130 -3.41 9.53 16.25
N THR A 131 -4.36 10.43 16.46
CA THR A 131 -5.24 10.93 15.39
C THR A 131 -4.45 11.50 14.20
N GLY A 132 -3.32 12.18 14.46
CA GLY A 132 -2.44 12.69 13.41
C GLY A 132 -1.70 11.58 12.67
N SER A 133 -1.11 10.61 13.39
CA SER A 133 -0.35 9.53 12.75
C SER A 133 -1.21 8.54 11.96
N ASN A 134 -2.52 8.46 12.25
CA ASN A 134 -3.45 7.66 11.43
C ASN A 134 -3.45 8.05 9.95
N TYR A 135 -3.15 9.32 9.65
CA TYR A 135 -3.08 9.81 8.27
C TYR A 135 -1.91 9.23 7.45
N LEU A 136 -1.03 8.42 8.06
CA LEU A 136 -0.10 7.57 7.29
C LEU A 136 -0.84 6.63 6.32
N CYS A 137 -2.11 6.32 6.57
CA CYS A 137 -2.94 5.60 5.63
C CYS A 137 -3.04 6.27 4.25
N THR A 138 -2.89 7.60 4.17
CA THR A 138 -2.96 8.34 2.91
C THR A 138 -1.84 8.05 1.93
N PHE A 139 -0.77 7.41 2.35
CA PHE A 139 0.30 6.97 1.43
C PHE A 139 -0.17 5.96 0.38
N ILE A 140 -1.32 5.31 0.57
CA ILE A 140 -1.95 4.51 -0.49
C ILE A 140 -2.36 5.35 -1.71
N PHE A 141 -2.49 6.66 -1.55
CA PHE A 141 -2.88 7.59 -2.60
C PHE A 141 -1.72 8.07 -3.48
N LEU A 142 -0.49 7.56 -3.31
CA LEU A 142 0.64 7.89 -4.18
C LEU A 142 0.32 7.82 -5.68
N PRO A 143 -0.47 6.85 -6.18
CA PRO A 143 -0.86 6.82 -7.59
C PRO A 143 -1.66 8.02 -8.07
N LEU A 144 -2.24 8.84 -7.19
CA LEU A 144 -2.88 10.11 -7.59
C LEU A 144 -1.88 11.11 -8.22
N GLY A 145 -0.58 10.89 -8.01
CA GLY A 145 0.47 11.65 -8.70
C GLY A 145 0.72 11.25 -10.16
N LEU A 146 0.07 10.18 -10.66
CA LEU A 146 0.13 9.79 -12.07
C LEU A 146 -0.75 10.71 -12.92
N GLN A 147 -0.38 10.87 -14.20
CA GLN A 147 -1.18 11.65 -15.13
C GLN A 147 -2.56 11.00 -15.35
N ALA A 148 -3.57 11.80 -15.67
CA ALA A 148 -4.95 11.31 -15.81
C ALA A 148 -5.13 10.30 -16.96
N ASP A 149 -4.27 10.35 -17.96
CA ASP A 149 -4.23 9.44 -19.11
C ASP A 149 -3.34 8.20 -18.89
N ASP A 150 -2.76 8.06 -17.71
CA ASP A 150 -1.95 6.90 -17.35
C ASP A 150 -2.79 5.61 -17.39
N GLU A 151 -2.15 4.50 -17.78
CA GLU A 151 -2.78 3.19 -17.84
C GLU A 151 -3.39 2.79 -16.49
N PHE A 152 -2.79 3.20 -15.39
CA PHE A 152 -3.34 2.97 -14.06
C PHE A 152 -4.80 3.45 -13.95
N TRP A 153 -5.15 4.56 -14.59
CA TRP A 153 -6.49 5.14 -14.57
C TRP A 153 -7.37 4.70 -15.72
N THR A 154 -6.80 4.61 -16.93
CA THR A 154 -7.57 4.46 -18.18
C THR A 154 -7.85 3.01 -18.56
N ALA A 155 -7.02 2.07 -18.12
CA ALA A 155 -7.25 0.66 -18.39
C ALA A 155 -8.55 0.16 -17.74
N LYS A 156 -9.21 -0.78 -18.41
CA LYS A 156 -10.40 -1.44 -17.86
C LYS A 156 -10.10 -2.07 -16.50
N PRO A 157 -11.09 -2.11 -15.57
CA PRO A 157 -10.92 -2.83 -14.32
C PRO A 157 -10.46 -4.28 -14.55
N GLU A 158 -9.46 -4.71 -13.78
CA GLU A 158 -8.94 -6.08 -13.81
C GLU A 158 -8.97 -6.69 -12.41
N GLU A 159 -9.22 -7.98 -12.36
CA GLU A 159 -9.13 -8.77 -11.14
C GLU A 159 -7.66 -8.96 -10.75
N TRP A 160 -7.40 -8.84 -9.45
CA TRP A 160 -6.05 -9.08 -8.92
C TRP A 160 -5.82 -10.55 -8.60
N SER A 161 -4.58 -10.92 -8.33
CA SER A 161 -4.13 -12.32 -8.24
C SER A 161 -5.00 -13.20 -7.34
N SER A 162 -5.38 -12.73 -6.15
CA SER A 162 -6.18 -13.57 -5.26
C SER A 162 -7.60 -13.80 -5.78
N VAL A 163 -8.22 -12.82 -6.43
CA VAL A 163 -9.55 -13.01 -7.08
C VAL A 163 -9.46 -14.08 -8.14
N LYS A 164 -8.48 -13.98 -9.04
CA LYS A 164 -8.25 -14.98 -10.10
C LYS A 164 -8.03 -16.37 -9.53
N ILE A 165 -7.17 -16.51 -8.53
CA ILE A 165 -6.85 -17.80 -7.90
C ILE A 165 -8.09 -18.41 -7.26
N TRP A 166 -8.83 -17.64 -6.47
CA TRP A 166 -10.02 -18.15 -5.76
C TRP A 166 -11.21 -18.41 -6.68
N SER A 167 -11.30 -17.75 -7.84
CA SER A 167 -12.30 -18.05 -8.87
C SER A 167 -11.97 -19.30 -9.70
N GLY A 168 -10.77 -19.86 -9.54
CA GLY A 168 -10.30 -21.00 -10.33
C GLY A 168 -9.79 -20.60 -11.73
N SER A 169 -9.57 -19.33 -11.99
CA SER A 169 -8.92 -18.85 -13.22
C SER A 169 -7.51 -19.44 -13.33
N ARG A 170 -7.10 -19.72 -14.56
CA ARG A 170 -5.76 -20.24 -14.87
C ARG A 170 -4.84 -19.17 -15.45
N ASP A 171 -5.38 -17.96 -15.69
CA ASP A 171 -4.68 -16.82 -16.31
C ASP A 171 -4.35 -15.73 -15.28
#